data_ee1df0a1bd3b6d3b563d0055c99c450f
#
_entry.id   ee1df0a1bd3b6d3b563d0055c99c450f
#
_cell.length_a   1.000
_cell.length_b   1.000
_cell.length_c   1.000
_cell.angle_alpha   90.00
_cell.angle_beta   90.00
_cell.angle_gamma   90.00
#
_symmetry.space_group_name_H-M   'P 1'
#
loop_
_entity.id
_entity.type
_entity.pdbx_description
1 polymer ?
#
loop_
_entity_poly.entity_id
_entity_poly.type
_entity_poly.pdbx_seq_one_letter_code
_entity_poly.pdbx_strand_id
1 'polypeptide(L)'
;MFDSIFRRRDEEDTFKRDGRMPPGQSLTNKFPVLHYGPVPRFNPATWDFKIWGEVEQPLHLSWDEFNQLPRTKIKMDLHCVTKWSKFDTLWEGVAMRTLLEQGLFKPTPQARFVMEHAEHGFTTNIPLEVLLQENFLLATHYNGEPITAEHGYPLRGVVGAIPGRSDLITPYLWKGAKWLRGLELMTQDRRGFWEQAGYHNNADVWLEERFG
;
A
#
# COMPACT_ATOMS: atom_id res chain seq x y z
N MET A 1 15.06 -23.29 21.03
CA MET A 1 14.52 -23.51 19.66
C MET A 1 13.07 -24.01 19.70
N PHE A 2 12.71 -25.03 20.50
CA PHE A 2 11.31 -25.51 20.60
C PHE A 2 10.35 -24.43 21.16
N ASP A 3 10.71 -23.70 22.22
CA ASP A 3 9.88 -22.62 22.80
C ASP A 3 9.50 -21.52 21.80
N SER A 4 10.37 -21.18 20.87
CA SER A 4 10.09 -20.15 19.86
C SER A 4 9.07 -20.62 18.82
N ILE A 5 9.03 -21.90 18.50
CA ILE A 5 8.07 -22.50 17.56
C ILE A 5 6.69 -22.56 18.19
N PHE A 6 6.60 -22.97 19.47
CA PHE A 6 5.33 -23.01 20.19
C PHE A 6 4.73 -21.62 20.36
N ARG A 7 5.51 -20.62 20.80
CA ARG A 7 5.06 -19.22 20.90
C ARG A 7 4.52 -18.68 19.58
N ARG A 8 5.21 -18.96 18.48
CA ARG A 8 4.76 -18.52 17.17
C ARG A 8 3.44 -19.16 16.76
N ARG A 9 3.22 -20.43 17.09
CA ARG A 9 1.94 -21.11 16.85
C ARG A 9 0.82 -20.50 17.68
N ASP A 10 1.05 -20.26 18.96
CA ASP A 10 0.06 -19.65 19.86
C ASP A 10 -0.32 -18.24 19.40
N GLU A 11 0.66 -17.44 18.95
CA GLU A 11 0.41 -16.12 18.37
C GLU A 11 -0.39 -16.21 17.06
N GLU A 12 -0.03 -17.13 16.17
CA GLU A 12 -0.74 -17.36 14.92
C GLU A 12 -2.19 -17.78 15.15
N ASP A 13 -2.41 -18.71 16.10
CA ASP A 13 -3.75 -19.17 16.47
C ASP A 13 -4.58 -18.06 17.14
N THR A 14 -3.94 -17.14 17.84
CA THR A 14 -4.59 -15.94 18.37
C THR A 14 -5.07 -15.04 17.25
N PHE A 15 -4.21 -14.71 16.26
CA PHE A 15 -4.62 -13.89 15.12
C PHE A 15 -5.71 -14.54 14.27
N LYS A 16 -5.72 -15.86 14.15
CA LYS A 16 -6.81 -16.61 13.48
C LYS A 16 -8.14 -16.47 14.23
N ARG A 17 -8.12 -16.68 15.56
CA ARG A 17 -9.33 -16.52 16.40
C ARG A 17 -9.88 -15.11 16.39
N ASP A 18 -9.00 -14.12 16.34
CA ASP A 18 -9.37 -12.69 16.31
C ASP A 18 -9.83 -12.25 14.92
N GLY A 19 -9.89 -13.15 13.92
CA GLY A 19 -10.29 -12.84 12.55
C GLY A 19 -9.31 -11.93 11.81
N ARG A 20 -8.04 -11.90 12.23
CA ARG A 20 -6.99 -11.04 11.64
C ARG A 20 -6.10 -11.78 10.64
N MET A 21 -6.08 -13.11 10.64
CA MET A 21 -5.27 -13.93 9.73
C MET A 21 -6.11 -14.41 8.55
N PRO A 22 -5.90 -13.88 7.33
CA PRO A 22 -6.60 -14.36 6.15
C PRO A 22 -6.27 -15.82 5.81
N PRO A 23 -7.11 -16.51 5.01
CA PRO A 23 -6.84 -17.87 4.56
C PRO A 23 -5.48 -17.99 3.85
N GLY A 24 -4.82 -19.13 4.00
CA GLY A 24 -3.55 -19.45 3.36
C GLY A 24 -2.34 -18.60 3.78
N GLN A 25 -2.46 -17.82 4.87
CA GLN A 25 -1.37 -16.99 5.41
C GLN A 25 -0.69 -17.66 6.61
N SER A 26 0.55 -17.26 6.88
CA SER A 26 1.31 -17.62 8.07
C SER A 26 1.99 -16.40 8.69
N LEU A 27 2.14 -16.39 10.00
CA LEU A 27 2.78 -15.32 10.75
C LEU A 27 4.27 -15.16 10.38
N THR A 28 4.73 -13.92 10.24
CA THR A 28 6.16 -13.60 10.18
C THR A 28 6.50 -12.42 11.08
N ASN A 29 7.62 -12.52 11.81
CA ASN A 29 8.21 -11.39 12.53
C ASN A 29 9.18 -10.59 11.66
N LYS A 30 9.60 -11.16 10.51
CA LYS A 30 10.44 -10.48 9.52
C LYS A 30 9.59 -9.57 8.64
N PHE A 31 10.23 -8.67 7.93
CA PHE A 31 9.62 -7.96 6.82
C PHE A 31 10.39 -8.37 5.55
N PRO A 32 9.93 -9.41 4.84
CA PRO A 32 10.63 -9.90 3.65
C PRO A 32 10.76 -8.83 2.58
N VAL A 33 11.94 -8.75 1.97
CA VAL A 33 12.21 -7.81 0.86
C VAL A 33 11.89 -8.52 -0.46
N LEU A 34 10.89 -8.02 -1.15
CA LEU A 34 10.50 -8.46 -2.50
C LEU A 34 10.23 -7.22 -3.35
N HIS A 35 10.88 -7.08 -4.48
CA HIS A 35 10.66 -5.97 -5.41
C HIS A 35 11.07 -6.34 -6.83
N TYR A 36 10.57 -5.57 -7.79
CA TYR A 36 10.99 -5.61 -9.18
C TYR A 36 12.03 -4.51 -9.44
N GLY A 37 13.06 -4.83 -10.20
CA GLY A 37 14.15 -3.90 -10.54
C GLY A 37 15.14 -3.64 -9.37
N PRO A 38 16.21 -2.90 -9.63
CA PRO A 38 17.18 -2.49 -8.61
C PRO A 38 16.60 -1.44 -7.67
N VAL A 39 17.18 -1.31 -6.47
CA VAL A 39 16.83 -0.22 -5.55
C VAL A 39 17.23 1.12 -6.15
N PRO A 40 16.30 2.06 -6.40
CA PRO A 40 16.64 3.35 -6.99
C PRO A 40 17.42 4.24 -6.02
N ARG A 41 18.23 5.12 -6.57
CA ARG A 41 18.90 6.17 -5.79
C ARG A 41 17.93 7.33 -5.60
N PHE A 42 17.67 7.69 -4.37
CA PHE A 42 16.88 8.87 -4.05
C PHE A 42 17.74 10.15 -4.11
N ASN A 43 17.24 11.15 -4.82
CA ASN A 43 17.80 12.49 -4.85
C ASN A 43 16.64 13.50 -4.62
N PRO A 44 16.58 14.14 -3.44
CA PRO A 44 15.49 15.06 -3.12
C PRO A 44 15.38 16.27 -4.07
N ALA A 45 16.49 16.68 -4.69
CA ALA A 45 16.49 17.82 -5.61
C ALA A 45 15.81 17.51 -6.96
N THR A 46 15.66 16.25 -7.32
CA THR A 46 15.06 15.83 -8.60
C THR A 46 13.86 14.92 -8.44
N TRP A 47 13.54 14.54 -7.18
CA TRP A 47 12.37 13.72 -6.92
C TRP A 47 11.10 14.55 -7.03
N ASP A 48 10.08 13.97 -7.63
CA ASP A 48 8.75 14.55 -7.70
C ASP A 48 7.66 13.48 -7.50
N PHE A 49 6.48 13.93 -7.12
CA PHE A 49 5.27 13.12 -7.04
C PHE A 49 4.14 13.81 -7.80
N LYS A 50 3.41 13.04 -8.59
CA LYS A 50 2.35 13.57 -9.46
C LYS A 50 1.02 12.89 -9.23
N ILE A 51 -0.06 13.67 -9.39
CA ILE A 51 -1.43 13.13 -9.52
C ILE A 51 -2.03 13.74 -10.77
N TRP A 52 -2.56 12.90 -11.67
CA TRP A 52 -3.11 13.33 -12.95
C TRP A 52 -4.26 12.43 -13.42
N GLY A 53 -4.77 12.66 -14.64
CA GLY A 53 -5.92 11.95 -15.20
C GLY A 53 -7.24 12.57 -14.76
N GLU A 54 -8.14 11.76 -14.24
CA GLU A 54 -9.47 12.18 -13.79
C GLU A 54 -9.42 12.93 -12.46
N VAL A 55 -8.77 14.10 -12.46
CA VAL A 55 -8.72 15.07 -11.36
C VAL A 55 -9.07 16.47 -11.87
N GLU A 56 -9.72 17.29 -11.04
CA GLU A 56 -10.04 18.68 -11.41
C GLU A 56 -8.78 19.51 -11.71
N GLN A 57 -7.74 19.29 -10.91
CA GLN A 57 -6.43 19.95 -11.07
C GLN A 57 -5.32 18.91 -10.85
N PRO A 58 -4.43 18.71 -11.83
CA PRO A 58 -3.24 17.90 -11.65
C PRO A 58 -2.36 18.45 -10.51
N LEU A 59 -1.80 17.56 -9.72
CA LEU A 59 -0.87 17.89 -8.65
C LEU A 59 0.54 17.49 -9.05
N HIS A 60 1.50 18.37 -8.80
CA HIS A 60 2.91 18.09 -8.99
C HIS A 60 3.68 18.66 -7.79
N LEU A 61 4.32 17.79 -7.01
CA LEU A 61 5.00 18.14 -5.78
C LEU A 61 6.47 17.74 -5.83
N SER A 62 7.34 18.67 -5.44
CA SER A 62 8.71 18.36 -5.03
C SER A 62 8.72 17.56 -3.72
N TRP A 63 9.89 17.04 -3.33
CA TRP A 63 10.04 16.35 -2.05
C TRP A 63 9.70 17.25 -0.85
N ASP A 64 10.13 18.50 -0.88
CA ASP A 64 9.88 19.44 0.21
C ASP A 64 8.38 19.78 0.34
N GLU A 65 7.68 20.00 -0.79
CA GLU A 65 6.23 20.21 -0.80
C GLU A 65 5.47 18.98 -0.32
N PHE A 66 5.88 17.78 -0.76
CA PHE A 66 5.27 16.52 -0.27
C PHE A 66 5.41 16.37 1.25
N ASN A 67 6.57 16.74 1.82
CA ASN A 67 6.79 16.67 3.25
C ASN A 67 5.98 17.68 4.08
N GLN A 68 5.42 18.72 3.46
CA GLN A 68 4.53 19.68 4.11
C GLN A 68 3.07 19.21 4.17
N LEU A 69 2.72 18.13 3.47
CA LEU A 69 1.37 17.59 3.50
C LEU A 69 1.01 17.03 4.89
N PRO A 70 -0.29 17.05 5.27
CA PRO A 70 -0.76 16.51 6.54
C PRO A 70 -0.35 15.05 6.74
N ARG A 71 0.15 14.73 7.91
CA ARG A 71 0.66 13.40 8.25
C ARG A 71 -0.35 12.62 9.09
N THR A 72 -0.48 11.34 8.79
CA THR A 72 -1.35 10.39 9.50
C THR A 72 -0.52 9.18 9.91
N LYS A 73 -0.80 8.63 11.10
CA LYS A 73 -0.26 7.37 11.58
C LYS A 73 -1.36 6.32 11.60
N ILE A 74 -1.09 5.18 10.99
CA ILE A 74 -2.04 4.08 10.92
C ILE A 74 -1.36 2.78 11.37
N LYS A 75 -2.01 2.08 12.30
CA LYS A 75 -1.61 0.72 12.68
C LYS A 75 -2.40 -0.26 11.83
N MET A 76 -1.71 -1.13 11.10
CA MET A 76 -2.34 -2.09 10.21
C MET A 76 -1.58 -3.41 10.10
N ASP A 77 -2.29 -4.43 9.67
CA ASP A 77 -1.75 -5.76 9.38
C ASP A 77 -1.46 -5.88 7.89
N LEU A 78 -0.32 -6.43 7.53
CA LEU A 78 0.10 -6.61 6.16
C LEU A 78 -0.01 -8.07 5.74
N HIS A 79 -0.52 -8.29 4.53
CA HIS A 79 -0.69 -9.62 3.95
C HIS A 79 -0.04 -9.69 2.58
N CYS A 80 0.91 -10.59 2.38
CA CYS A 80 1.61 -10.75 1.11
C CYS A 80 1.07 -11.94 0.32
N VAL A 81 1.04 -11.83 -1.00
CA VAL A 81 0.67 -12.93 -1.89
C VAL A 81 1.55 -14.16 -1.69
N THR A 82 2.79 -14.00 -1.24
CA THR A 82 3.73 -15.07 -0.93
C THR A 82 3.46 -15.74 0.44
N LYS A 83 2.22 -15.64 0.92
CA LYS A 83 1.66 -16.39 2.07
C LYS A 83 2.20 -16.02 3.44
N TRP A 84 2.73 -14.80 3.62
CA TRP A 84 3.08 -14.30 4.95
C TRP A 84 2.21 -13.12 5.36
N SER A 85 1.95 -13.02 6.65
CA SER A 85 1.29 -11.90 7.30
C SER A 85 2.17 -11.33 8.40
N LYS A 86 2.21 -10.00 8.49
CA LYS A 86 2.90 -9.26 9.54
C LYS A 86 1.91 -8.33 10.22
N PHE A 87 1.74 -8.51 11.53
CA PHE A 87 0.73 -7.82 12.32
C PHE A 87 1.28 -6.59 13.03
N ASP A 88 0.35 -5.72 13.42
CA ASP A 88 0.62 -4.56 14.29
C ASP A 88 1.70 -3.62 13.75
N THR A 89 1.80 -3.47 12.44
CA THR A 89 2.77 -2.57 11.81
C THR A 89 2.28 -1.12 11.86
N LEU A 90 3.13 -0.20 12.32
CA LEU A 90 2.82 1.23 12.40
C LEU A 90 3.39 1.95 11.17
N TRP A 91 2.53 2.61 10.42
CA TRP A 91 2.88 3.37 9.23
C TRP A 91 2.60 4.85 9.44
N GLU A 92 3.46 5.72 8.89
CA GLU A 92 3.23 7.17 8.88
C GLU A 92 3.45 7.71 7.47
N GLY A 93 2.54 8.59 7.04
CA GLY A 93 2.55 9.16 5.71
C GLY A 93 1.38 10.10 5.47
N VAL A 94 0.97 10.22 4.22
CA VAL A 94 -0.14 11.08 3.76
C VAL A 94 -1.34 10.20 3.40
N ALA A 95 -2.48 10.43 4.05
CA ALA A 95 -3.75 9.77 3.70
C ALA A 95 -4.45 10.57 2.59
N MET A 96 -4.78 9.89 1.47
CA MET A 96 -5.47 10.54 0.35
C MET A 96 -6.85 11.07 0.74
N ARG A 97 -7.53 10.39 1.66
CA ARG A 97 -8.78 10.87 2.25
C ARG A 97 -8.61 12.25 2.91
N THR A 98 -7.54 12.46 3.67
CA THR A 98 -7.26 13.76 4.28
C THR A 98 -7.04 14.85 3.24
N LEU A 99 -6.33 14.56 2.15
CA LEU A 99 -6.15 15.52 1.05
C LEU A 99 -7.47 15.86 0.37
N LEU A 100 -8.36 14.87 0.20
CA LEU A 100 -9.71 15.08 -0.33
C LEU A 100 -10.54 16.00 0.59
N GLU A 101 -10.58 15.70 1.88
CA GLU A 101 -11.35 16.47 2.88
C GLU A 101 -10.85 17.93 3.00
N GLN A 102 -9.56 18.17 2.80
CA GLN A 102 -8.95 19.50 2.80
C GLN A 102 -9.02 20.22 1.45
N GLY A 103 -9.57 19.56 0.42
CA GLY A 103 -9.69 20.13 -0.92
C GLY A 103 -8.37 20.25 -1.70
N LEU A 104 -7.31 19.58 -1.23
CA LEU A 104 -5.99 19.54 -1.88
C LEU A 104 -5.93 18.50 -3.02
N PHE A 105 -6.88 17.58 -3.05
CA PHE A 105 -7.05 16.54 -4.05
C PHE A 105 -8.53 16.41 -4.39
N LYS A 106 -8.88 16.49 -5.67
CA LYS A 106 -10.28 16.46 -6.14
C LYS A 106 -10.41 15.59 -7.39
N PRO A 107 -10.84 14.32 -7.23
CA PRO A 107 -11.21 13.48 -8.37
C PRO A 107 -12.38 14.08 -9.15
N THR A 108 -12.39 13.90 -10.48
CA THR A 108 -13.59 14.19 -11.27
C THR A 108 -14.71 13.18 -10.94
N PRO A 109 -15.98 13.51 -11.25
CA PRO A 109 -17.08 12.56 -11.06
C PRO A 109 -16.95 11.27 -11.90
N GLN A 110 -16.08 11.24 -12.90
CA GLN A 110 -15.80 10.08 -13.77
C GLN A 110 -14.71 9.16 -13.21
N ALA A 111 -13.89 9.61 -12.26
CA ALA A 111 -12.84 8.80 -11.65
C ALA A 111 -13.42 7.55 -10.96
N ARG A 112 -12.86 6.39 -11.25
CA ARG A 112 -13.27 5.09 -10.69
C ARG A 112 -12.09 4.27 -10.20
N PHE A 113 -10.96 4.39 -10.86
CA PHE A 113 -9.76 3.59 -10.61
C PHE A 113 -8.53 4.49 -10.51
N VAL A 114 -7.49 3.95 -9.91
CA VAL A 114 -6.18 4.60 -9.80
C VAL A 114 -5.11 3.62 -10.23
N MET A 115 -4.18 4.09 -11.06
CA MET A 115 -2.93 3.42 -11.35
C MET A 115 -1.82 4.07 -10.53
N GLU A 116 -1.18 3.31 -9.68
CA GLU A 116 0.07 3.69 -9.04
C GLU A 116 1.21 3.53 -10.05
N HIS A 117 2.01 4.57 -10.25
CA HIS A 117 3.20 4.57 -11.09
C HIS A 117 4.44 4.69 -10.22
N ALA A 118 5.36 3.76 -10.37
CA ALA A 118 6.58 3.69 -9.57
C ALA A 118 7.84 3.65 -10.45
N GLU A 119 9.00 3.66 -9.80
CA GLU A 119 10.28 3.52 -10.49
C GLU A 119 10.34 2.22 -11.30
N HIS A 120 11.19 2.19 -12.31
CA HIS A 120 11.42 1.06 -13.23
C HIS A 120 10.18 0.64 -14.03
N GLY A 121 9.17 1.52 -14.16
CA GLY A 121 7.94 1.22 -14.90
C GLY A 121 7.02 0.25 -14.19
N PHE A 122 7.22 0.00 -12.89
CA PHE A 122 6.28 -0.79 -12.10
C PHE A 122 4.97 -0.03 -11.94
N THR A 123 3.85 -0.74 -12.11
CA THR A 123 2.51 -0.20 -11.93
C THR A 123 1.63 -1.19 -11.18
N THR A 124 0.64 -0.70 -10.45
CA THR A 124 -0.45 -1.51 -9.90
C THR A 124 -1.73 -0.68 -9.83
N ASN A 125 -2.86 -1.31 -10.10
CA ASN A 125 -4.16 -0.64 -10.10
C ASN A 125 -4.92 -0.93 -8.80
N ILE A 126 -5.71 0.03 -8.37
CA ILE A 126 -6.69 -0.11 -7.27
C ILE A 126 -7.97 0.66 -7.61
N PRO A 127 -9.14 0.26 -7.08
CA PRO A 127 -10.33 1.11 -7.09
C PRO A 127 -10.07 2.44 -6.37
N LEU A 128 -10.69 3.54 -6.86
CA LEU A 128 -10.58 4.85 -6.19
C LEU A 128 -11.09 4.79 -4.75
N GLU A 129 -12.11 3.99 -4.47
CA GLU A 129 -12.60 3.79 -3.10
C GLU A 129 -11.53 3.25 -2.17
N VAL A 130 -10.67 2.32 -2.63
CA VAL A 130 -9.56 1.78 -1.82
C VAL A 130 -8.52 2.86 -1.53
N LEU A 131 -8.19 3.71 -2.51
CA LEU A 131 -7.29 4.85 -2.30
C LEU A 131 -7.79 5.80 -1.21
N LEU A 132 -9.11 5.96 -1.09
CA LEU A 132 -9.77 6.88 -0.17
C LEU A 132 -10.17 6.23 1.17
N GLN A 133 -9.92 4.94 1.35
CA GLN A 133 -10.15 4.26 2.62
C GLN A 133 -9.13 4.66 3.69
N GLU A 134 -9.49 4.43 4.95
CA GLU A 134 -8.63 4.73 6.11
C GLU A 134 -7.36 3.88 6.15
N ASN A 135 -7.36 2.72 5.51
CA ASN A 135 -6.26 1.75 5.47
C ASN A 135 -5.31 1.91 4.29
N PHE A 136 -5.45 2.97 3.49
CA PHE A 136 -4.50 3.33 2.44
C PHE A 136 -3.65 4.53 2.85
N LEU A 137 -2.34 4.45 2.64
CA LEU A 137 -1.40 5.51 2.98
C LEU A 137 -0.29 5.66 1.94
N LEU A 138 0.04 6.88 1.58
CA LEU A 138 1.29 7.26 0.93
C LEU A 138 2.38 7.34 2.00
N ALA A 139 3.04 6.21 2.27
CA ALA A 139 3.88 6.03 3.45
C ALA A 139 5.33 6.43 3.21
N THR A 140 5.93 7.09 4.19
CA THR A 140 7.35 7.47 4.25
C THR A 140 8.06 6.86 5.46
N HIS A 141 7.32 6.44 6.52
CA HIS A 141 7.88 5.85 7.74
C HIS A 141 7.19 4.54 8.08
N TYR A 142 7.95 3.67 8.70
CA TYR A 142 7.56 2.36 9.21
C TYR A 142 8.10 2.17 10.61
N ASN A 143 7.23 1.88 11.60
CA ASN A 143 7.57 1.69 13.02
C ASN A 143 8.42 2.85 13.60
N GLY A 144 8.12 4.08 13.20
CA GLY A 144 8.77 5.30 13.71
C GLY A 144 10.01 5.73 12.95
N GLU A 145 10.55 4.90 12.06
CA GLU A 145 11.75 5.19 11.28
C GLU A 145 11.41 5.40 9.79
N PRO A 146 12.20 6.17 9.04
CA PRO A 146 12.05 6.23 7.60
C PRO A 146 12.06 4.82 6.99
N ILE A 147 11.23 4.59 5.98
CA ILE A 147 11.21 3.32 5.26
C ILE A 147 12.61 3.06 4.68
N THR A 148 13.10 1.82 4.76
CA THR A 148 14.39 1.50 4.10
C THR A 148 14.27 1.57 2.58
N ALA A 149 15.39 1.79 1.90
CA ALA A 149 15.42 1.88 0.44
C ALA A 149 14.79 0.63 -0.23
N GLU A 150 15.07 -0.56 0.29
CA GLU A 150 14.55 -1.85 -0.20
C GLU A 150 13.03 -2.02 0.03
N HIS A 151 12.47 -1.29 1.01
CA HIS A 151 11.04 -1.29 1.31
C HIS A 151 10.28 -0.14 0.66
N GLY A 152 10.94 0.69 -0.15
CA GLY A 152 10.28 1.69 -0.98
C GLY A 152 10.57 3.15 -0.65
N TYR A 153 11.63 3.47 0.14
CA TYR A 153 12.03 4.86 0.37
C TYR A 153 12.28 5.59 -0.97
N PRO A 154 11.86 6.85 -1.12
CA PRO A 154 11.31 7.77 -0.11
C PRO A 154 9.80 7.62 0.11
N LEU A 155 9.06 7.04 -0.83
CA LEU A 155 7.62 6.95 -0.82
C LEU A 155 7.13 5.61 -1.35
N ARG A 156 6.14 5.02 -0.67
CA ARG A 156 5.40 3.88 -1.17
C ARG A 156 3.91 4.00 -0.90
N GLY A 157 3.09 3.38 -1.73
CA GLY A 157 1.75 3.00 -1.35
C GLY A 157 1.78 1.86 -0.33
N VAL A 158 0.90 1.90 0.64
CA VAL A 158 0.64 0.79 1.54
C VAL A 158 -0.85 0.70 1.84
N VAL A 159 -1.37 -0.50 1.78
CA VAL A 159 -2.74 -0.82 2.17
C VAL A 159 -2.70 -2.08 3.02
N GLY A 160 -3.41 -2.09 4.14
CA GLY A 160 -3.40 -3.21 5.08
C GLY A 160 -4.72 -3.32 5.84
N ALA A 161 -4.91 -4.40 6.58
CA ALA A 161 -6.09 -4.58 7.41
C ALA A 161 -5.97 -3.75 8.70
N ILE A 162 -7.01 -3.00 9.04
CA ILE A 162 -7.13 -2.37 10.36
C ILE A 162 -7.91 -3.33 11.26
N PRO A 163 -7.37 -3.75 12.42
CA PRO A 163 -8.08 -4.64 13.34
C PRO A 163 -9.49 -4.13 13.69
N GLY A 164 -10.49 -4.98 13.55
CA GLY A 164 -11.89 -4.65 13.81
C GLY A 164 -12.62 -3.91 12.67
N ARG A 165 -11.97 -3.67 11.52
CA ARG A 165 -12.55 -2.99 10.35
C ARG A 165 -12.68 -3.94 9.16
N SER A 166 -13.54 -4.93 9.29
CA SER A 166 -13.86 -5.89 8.21
C SER A 166 -14.70 -5.28 7.06
N ASP A 167 -15.13 -4.05 7.21
CA ASP A 167 -15.81 -3.26 6.19
C ASP A 167 -14.85 -2.66 5.16
N LEU A 168 -13.54 -2.64 5.44
CA LEU A 168 -12.53 -2.10 4.54
C LEU A 168 -12.00 -3.18 3.59
N ILE A 169 -11.90 -2.84 2.33
CA ILE A 169 -11.24 -3.70 1.32
C ILE A 169 -9.75 -3.80 1.67
N THR A 170 -9.26 -5.01 1.74
CA THR A 170 -7.84 -5.26 2.07
C THR A 170 -7.20 -6.12 0.98
N PRO A 171 -6.53 -5.51 0.01
CA PRO A 171 -5.79 -6.26 -0.99
C PRO A 171 -4.41 -6.73 -0.46
N TYR A 172 -3.82 -7.69 -1.16
CA TYR A 172 -2.43 -8.08 -0.89
C TYR A 172 -1.46 -6.91 -1.09
N LEU A 173 -0.35 -6.96 -0.36
CA LEU A 173 0.64 -5.87 -0.24
C LEU A 173 1.23 -5.35 -1.56
N TRP A 174 1.20 -6.12 -2.67
CA TRP A 174 1.69 -5.60 -3.96
C TRP A 174 0.82 -4.49 -4.55
N LYS A 175 -0.44 -4.35 -4.08
CA LYS A 175 -1.33 -3.25 -4.45
C LYS A 175 -0.92 -1.90 -3.85
N GLY A 176 0.18 -1.85 -3.11
CA GLY A 176 0.86 -0.64 -2.69
C GLY A 176 2.28 -0.60 -3.25
N ALA A 177 2.49 0.19 -4.30
CA ALA A 177 3.76 0.24 -5.04
C ALA A 177 4.89 0.83 -4.19
N LYS A 178 6.06 0.18 -4.21
CA LYS A 178 7.31 0.74 -3.69
C LYS A 178 7.86 1.80 -4.66
N TRP A 179 8.60 2.79 -4.12
CA TRP A 179 9.22 3.85 -4.92
C TRP A 179 8.21 4.59 -5.80
N LEU A 180 7.09 4.91 -5.19
CA LEU A 180 5.95 5.53 -5.86
C LEU A 180 6.32 6.93 -6.36
N ARG A 181 5.92 7.23 -7.60
CA ARG A 181 6.17 8.51 -8.28
C ARG A 181 4.88 9.23 -8.67
N GLY A 182 3.77 8.51 -8.74
CA GLY A 182 2.53 9.18 -9.08
C GLY A 182 1.30 8.29 -9.07
N LEU A 183 0.15 8.96 -9.13
CA LEU A 183 -1.18 8.37 -9.20
C LEU A 183 -1.89 8.90 -10.45
N GLU A 184 -2.28 8.01 -11.33
CA GLU A 184 -3.13 8.31 -12.47
C GLU A 184 -4.56 7.90 -12.14
N LEU A 185 -5.49 8.85 -12.06
CA LEU A 185 -6.90 8.55 -11.90
C LEU A 185 -7.53 8.23 -13.25
N MET A 186 -8.37 7.20 -13.28
CA MET A 186 -8.90 6.63 -14.52
C MET A 186 -10.41 6.41 -14.43
N THR A 187 -11.08 6.49 -15.59
CA THR A 187 -12.51 6.13 -15.73
C THR A 187 -12.71 4.63 -15.82
N GLN A 188 -11.76 3.91 -16.41
CA GLN A 188 -11.80 2.46 -16.63
C GLN A 188 -10.58 1.81 -16.03
N ASP A 189 -10.76 0.60 -15.53
CA ASP A 189 -9.68 -0.18 -14.96
C ASP A 189 -8.67 -0.63 -16.03
N ARG A 190 -7.39 -0.62 -15.64
CA ARG A 190 -6.27 -1.16 -16.43
C ARG A 190 -5.42 -2.03 -15.51
N ARG A 191 -5.05 -3.20 -15.99
CA ARG A 191 -4.15 -4.10 -15.26
C ARG A 191 -2.75 -3.50 -15.13
N GLY A 192 -2.20 -3.50 -13.92
CA GLY A 192 -0.83 -3.13 -13.65
C GLY A 192 0.17 -4.25 -13.98
N PHE A 193 1.41 -4.10 -13.52
CA PHE A 193 2.54 -4.97 -13.88
C PHE A 193 2.28 -6.46 -13.50
N TRP A 194 1.96 -6.75 -12.25
CA TRP A 194 1.73 -8.11 -11.81
C TRP A 194 0.40 -8.68 -12.28
N GLU A 195 -0.63 -7.84 -12.39
CA GLU A 195 -1.95 -8.22 -12.89
C GLU A 195 -1.88 -8.67 -14.37
N GLN A 196 -1.00 -8.05 -15.18
CA GLN A 196 -0.70 -8.50 -16.54
C GLN A 196 0.08 -9.83 -16.57
N ALA A 197 0.84 -10.12 -15.53
CA ALA A 197 1.59 -11.37 -15.35
C ALA A 197 0.75 -12.52 -14.73
N GLY A 198 -0.57 -12.33 -14.57
CA GLY A 198 -1.49 -13.37 -14.09
C GLY A 198 -1.82 -13.31 -12.59
N TYR A 199 -1.48 -12.22 -11.91
CA TYR A 199 -1.98 -11.98 -10.56
C TYR A 199 -3.42 -11.44 -10.61
N HIS A 200 -4.17 -11.66 -9.54
CA HIS A 200 -5.57 -11.28 -9.49
C HIS A 200 -5.74 -9.75 -9.50
N ASN A 201 -6.75 -9.27 -10.24
CA ASN A 201 -6.94 -7.84 -10.42
C ASN A 201 -7.35 -7.09 -9.15
N ASN A 202 -8.25 -7.66 -8.32
CA ASN A 202 -8.68 -7.05 -7.05
C ASN A 202 -7.75 -7.39 -5.90
N ALA A 203 -7.25 -8.63 -5.88
CA ALA A 203 -6.27 -9.11 -4.91
C ALA A 203 -6.77 -9.16 -3.46
N ASP A 204 -8.07 -9.39 -3.22
CA ASP A 204 -8.63 -9.47 -1.87
C ASP A 204 -8.01 -10.63 -1.08
N VAL A 205 -7.47 -10.30 0.10
CA VAL A 205 -6.78 -11.29 0.95
C VAL A 205 -7.72 -12.32 1.57
N TRP A 206 -8.97 -11.91 1.84
CA TRP A 206 -9.97 -12.77 2.48
C TRP A 206 -10.60 -13.75 1.51
N LEU A 207 -10.60 -13.42 0.23
CA LEU A 207 -11.05 -14.29 -0.86
C LEU A 207 -9.90 -15.11 -1.47
N GLU A 208 -8.68 -15.00 -0.94
CA GLU A 208 -7.46 -15.60 -1.50
C GLU A 208 -7.23 -15.27 -2.99
N GLU A 209 -7.57 -14.08 -3.42
CA GLU A 209 -7.42 -13.62 -4.80
C GLU A 209 -5.94 -13.36 -5.16
N ARG A 210 -5.16 -14.44 -5.25
CA ARG A 210 -3.71 -14.38 -5.54
C ARG A 210 -3.44 -14.33 -7.03
N PHE A 211 -4.16 -15.15 -7.81
CA PHE A 211 -3.99 -15.30 -9.25
C PHE A 211 -5.36 -15.29 -9.92
N GLY A 212 -5.42 -14.81 -11.20
CA GLY A 212 -6.66 -14.65 -11.94
C GLY A 212 -6.51 -14.94 -13.43
#